data_9223c6afcfd23aea391842a26d0d450f
#
_entry.id   9223c6afcfd23aea391842a26d0d450f
#
_cell.length_a   1.000
_cell.length_b   1.000
_cell.length_c   1.000
_cell.angle_alpha   90.00
_cell.angle_beta   90.00
_cell.angle_gamma   90.00
#
_symmetry.space_group_name_H-M   'P 1'
#
loop_
_entity.id
_entity.type
_entity.pdbx_description
1 polymer ?
#
loop_
_entity_poly.entity_id
_entity_poly.type
_entity_poly.pdbx_seq_one_letter_code
_entity_poly.pdbx_strand_id
1 'polypeptide(L)'
;MADIELLLQKPFKVIDILPERVPDDRAKDFFEAERLFLSPERYGKIRSSFAQIVLKLSLYYDIECFVDAGDGETVGPSELYDLVEGNDHSILLLMGERSLLQIDRDDLYMTLYNADTYLLLLVRDLAMSEGLFVR
;
A
#
# COMPACT_ATOMS: atom_id res chain seq x y z
N MET A 1 5.04 15.62 16.41
CA MET A 1 5.06 15.34 14.97
C MET A 1 5.71 13.98 14.73
N ALA A 2 5.14 13.15 13.88
CA ALA A 2 5.70 11.84 13.60
C ALA A 2 6.97 11.96 12.74
N ASP A 3 7.95 11.13 13.06
CA ASP A 3 9.19 11.03 12.32
C ASP A 3 9.08 9.90 11.29
N ILE A 4 8.97 10.27 10.01
CA ILE A 4 8.81 9.32 8.92
C ILE A 4 9.97 8.34 8.83
N GLU A 5 11.21 8.84 8.96
CA GLU A 5 12.40 7.97 8.89
C GLU A 5 12.40 6.93 10.00
N LEU A 6 11.98 7.32 11.20
CA LEU A 6 11.87 6.41 12.32
C LEU A 6 10.80 5.35 12.08
N LEU A 7 9.66 5.75 11.51
CA LEU A 7 8.58 4.81 11.20
C LEU A 7 9.00 3.77 10.16
N LEU A 8 9.81 4.15 9.19
CA LEU A 8 10.33 3.21 8.18
C LEU A 8 11.26 2.15 8.75
N GLN A 9 11.68 2.31 10.01
CA GLN A 9 12.52 1.32 10.72
C GLN A 9 11.70 0.41 11.63
N LYS A 10 10.40 0.65 11.75
CA LYS A 10 9.52 -0.16 12.60
C LYS A 10 9.13 -1.48 11.91
N PRO A 11 8.67 -2.47 12.69
CA PRO A 11 8.16 -3.71 12.09
C PRO A 11 7.07 -3.42 11.06
N PHE A 12 7.05 -4.22 10.00
CA PHE A 12 6.13 -4.00 8.89
C PHE A 12 5.42 -5.29 8.47
N LYS A 13 4.30 -5.10 7.78
CA LYS A 13 3.58 -6.13 7.06
C LYS A 13 3.44 -5.71 5.59
N VAL A 14 3.30 -6.69 4.71
CA VAL A 14 3.16 -6.44 3.28
C VAL A 14 1.74 -6.80 2.84
N ILE A 15 1.11 -5.90 2.10
CA ILE A 15 -0.18 -6.14 1.46
C ILE A 15 0.13 -6.51 0.02
N ASP A 16 -0.14 -7.76 -0.36
CA ASP A 16 0.39 -8.36 -1.58
C ASP A 16 -0.69 -9.10 -2.34
N ILE A 17 -0.43 -9.35 -3.62
CA ILE A 17 -1.26 -10.20 -4.46
C ILE A 17 -1.07 -11.68 -4.11
N LEU A 18 -0.01 -12.02 -3.39
CA LEU A 18 0.31 -13.39 -2.99
C LEU A 18 0.25 -13.54 -1.46
N PRO A 19 -0.25 -14.68 -0.94
CA PRO A 19 -0.34 -14.89 0.50
C PRO A 19 1.00 -15.15 1.18
N GLU A 20 2.01 -15.57 0.43
CA GLU A 20 3.32 -15.92 0.95
C GLU A 20 4.42 -15.39 0.02
N ARG A 21 5.60 -15.15 0.61
CA ARG A 21 6.78 -14.79 -0.16
C ARG A 21 7.15 -15.92 -1.11
N VAL A 22 7.50 -15.57 -2.34
CA VAL A 22 7.96 -16.54 -3.34
C VAL A 22 9.31 -17.13 -2.90
N PRO A 23 9.46 -18.47 -2.92
CA PRO A 23 10.74 -19.10 -2.61
C PRO A 23 11.85 -18.62 -3.52
N ASP A 24 13.08 -18.50 -2.99
CA ASP A 24 14.22 -17.97 -3.74
C ASP A 24 14.54 -18.78 -5.01
N ASP A 25 14.32 -20.10 -4.97
CA ASP A 25 14.56 -20.99 -6.11
C ASP A 25 13.51 -20.85 -7.21
N ARG A 26 12.44 -20.07 -6.99
CA ARG A 26 11.41 -19.78 -7.97
C ARG A 26 11.45 -18.33 -8.49
N ALA A 27 12.52 -17.61 -8.21
CA ALA A 27 12.62 -16.19 -8.59
C ALA A 27 12.46 -15.97 -10.10
N LYS A 28 13.00 -16.87 -10.93
CA LYS A 28 12.89 -16.77 -12.38
C LYS A 28 11.44 -16.85 -12.85
N ASP A 29 10.67 -17.79 -12.31
CA ASP A 29 9.26 -17.95 -12.64
C ASP A 29 8.47 -16.74 -12.14
N PHE A 30 8.81 -16.22 -10.97
CA PHE A 30 8.19 -15.01 -10.44
C PHE A 30 8.39 -13.81 -11.35
N PHE A 31 9.62 -13.59 -11.85
CA PHE A 31 9.89 -12.48 -12.77
C PHE A 31 9.10 -12.59 -14.07
N GLU A 32 8.91 -13.80 -14.57
CA GLU A 32 8.10 -14.03 -15.76
C GLU A 32 6.62 -13.73 -15.49
N ALA A 33 6.10 -14.19 -14.35
CA ALA A 33 4.73 -13.91 -13.93
C ALA A 33 4.51 -12.42 -13.66
N GLU A 34 5.48 -11.75 -13.04
CA GLU A 34 5.41 -10.32 -12.74
C GLU A 34 5.16 -9.49 -14.00
N ARG A 35 5.77 -9.86 -15.12
CA ARG A 35 5.57 -9.17 -16.40
C ARG A 35 4.11 -9.20 -16.83
N LEU A 36 3.41 -10.30 -16.55
CA LEU A 36 1.97 -10.41 -16.83
C LEU A 36 1.14 -9.54 -15.89
N PHE A 37 1.48 -9.53 -14.59
CA PHE A 37 0.78 -8.69 -13.61
C PHE A 37 0.99 -7.20 -13.88
N LEU A 38 2.15 -6.82 -14.43
CA LEU A 38 2.46 -5.42 -14.73
C LEU A 38 1.90 -4.96 -16.09
N SER A 39 1.23 -5.84 -16.84
CA SER A 39 0.55 -5.39 -18.06
C SER A 39 -0.49 -4.32 -17.69
N PRO A 40 -0.70 -3.30 -18.54
CA PRO A 40 -1.54 -2.15 -18.18
C PRO A 40 -2.93 -2.52 -17.66
N GLU A 41 -3.58 -3.49 -18.31
CA GLU A 41 -4.93 -3.92 -17.93
C GLU A 41 -4.96 -4.58 -16.55
N ARG A 42 -4.05 -5.53 -16.30
CA ARG A 42 -4.01 -6.27 -15.03
C ARG A 42 -3.50 -5.39 -13.90
N TYR A 43 -2.47 -4.63 -14.16
CA TYR A 43 -1.91 -3.75 -13.13
C TYR A 43 -2.89 -2.64 -12.74
N GLY A 44 -3.68 -2.15 -13.70
CA GLY A 44 -4.74 -1.19 -13.40
C GLY A 44 -5.74 -1.72 -12.37
N LYS A 45 -6.10 -3.00 -12.45
CA LYS A 45 -6.98 -3.64 -11.47
C LYS A 45 -6.33 -3.73 -10.09
N ILE A 46 -5.04 -4.06 -10.04
CA ILE A 46 -4.29 -4.13 -8.78
C ILE A 46 -4.23 -2.75 -8.14
N ARG A 47 -3.91 -1.71 -8.91
CA ARG A 47 -3.87 -0.33 -8.41
C ARG A 47 -5.24 0.13 -7.93
N SER A 48 -6.30 -0.23 -8.62
CA SER A 48 -7.67 0.07 -8.17
C SER A 48 -7.96 -0.59 -6.83
N SER A 49 -7.52 -1.83 -6.63
CA SER A 49 -7.67 -2.52 -5.35
C SER A 49 -6.91 -1.82 -4.22
N PHE A 50 -5.68 -1.37 -4.48
CA PHE A 50 -4.92 -0.56 -3.54
C PHE A 50 -5.66 0.73 -3.19
N ALA A 51 -6.16 1.42 -4.21
CA ALA A 51 -6.90 2.66 -4.03
C ALA A 51 -8.19 2.45 -3.22
N GLN A 52 -8.88 1.33 -3.42
CA GLN A 52 -10.08 0.99 -2.63
C GLN A 52 -9.73 0.80 -1.16
N ILE A 53 -8.64 0.11 -0.86
CA ILE A 53 -8.19 -0.08 0.53
C ILE A 53 -7.91 1.27 1.18
N VAL A 54 -7.16 2.14 0.50
CA VAL A 54 -6.80 3.46 1.02
C VAL A 54 -8.04 4.33 1.20
N LEU A 55 -8.96 4.31 0.23
CA LEU A 55 -10.22 5.04 0.32
C LEU A 55 -10.99 4.65 1.58
N LYS A 56 -11.11 3.35 1.85
CA LYS A 56 -11.80 2.84 3.02
C LYS A 56 -11.08 3.19 4.32
N LEU A 57 -9.74 3.13 4.33
CA LEU A 57 -8.95 3.53 5.49
C LEU A 57 -9.15 5.01 5.85
N SER A 58 -9.38 5.87 4.86
CA SER A 58 -9.61 7.29 5.08
C SER A 58 -10.90 7.57 5.86
N LEU A 59 -11.79 6.59 5.97
CA LEU A 59 -13.01 6.70 6.77
C LEU A 59 -12.77 6.44 8.26
N TYR A 60 -11.63 5.88 8.61
CA TYR A 60 -11.29 5.50 9.99
C TYR A 60 -10.11 6.26 10.56
N TYR A 61 -9.28 6.86 9.71
CA TYR A 61 -8.06 7.57 10.11
C TYR A 61 -7.91 8.88 9.36
N ASP A 62 -7.38 9.87 10.04
CA ASP A 62 -6.86 11.06 9.37
C ASP A 62 -5.59 10.66 8.65
N ILE A 63 -5.50 10.98 7.36
CA ILE A 63 -4.37 10.58 6.53
C ILE A 63 -3.65 11.81 6.00
N GLU A 64 -2.35 11.89 6.30
CA GLU A 64 -1.45 12.87 5.73
C GLU A 64 -0.65 12.21 4.60
N CYS A 65 -0.64 12.83 3.43
CA CYS A 65 -0.05 12.26 2.23
C CYS A 65 1.26 12.97 1.87
N PHE A 66 2.31 12.19 1.61
CA PHE A 66 3.61 12.67 1.15
C PHE A 66 3.86 12.08 -0.23
N VAL A 67 3.94 12.93 -1.24
CA VAL A 67 4.14 12.51 -2.64
C VAL A 67 5.57 12.82 -3.07
N ASP A 68 6.29 11.81 -3.57
CA ASP A 68 7.66 11.95 -4.08
C ASP A 68 8.61 12.66 -3.08
N ALA A 69 8.53 12.26 -1.81
CA ALA A 69 9.33 12.84 -0.72
C ALA A 69 9.07 14.34 -0.49
N GLY A 70 7.92 14.84 -0.93
CA GLY A 70 7.50 16.22 -0.71
C GLY A 70 6.96 16.45 0.69
N ASP A 71 6.36 17.61 0.91
CA ASP A 71 5.74 17.97 2.18
C ASP A 71 4.42 17.25 2.38
N GLY A 72 4.07 17.00 3.65
CA GLY A 72 2.80 16.36 3.99
C GLY A 72 1.60 17.26 3.73
N GLU A 73 0.57 16.69 3.14
CA GLU A 73 -0.70 17.39 2.87
C GLU A 73 -1.87 16.50 3.29
N THR A 74 -2.89 17.13 3.85
CA THR A 74 -4.16 16.46 4.08
C THR A 74 -4.98 16.58 2.80
N VAL A 75 -5.36 15.43 2.22
CA VAL A 75 -6.12 15.37 0.98
C VAL A 75 -7.46 14.68 1.22
N GLY A 76 -8.45 15.02 0.43
CA GLY A 76 -9.77 14.39 0.50
C GLY A 76 -9.77 12.96 -0.04
N PRO A 77 -10.81 12.17 0.28
CA PRO A 77 -10.88 10.76 -0.15
C PRO A 77 -10.76 10.58 -1.66
N SER A 78 -11.42 11.41 -2.45
CA SER A 78 -11.41 11.32 -3.92
C SER A 78 -10.01 11.58 -4.48
N GLU A 79 -9.33 12.61 -4.00
CA GLU A 79 -7.97 12.94 -4.42
C GLU A 79 -6.98 11.83 -4.01
N LEU A 80 -7.15 11.29 -2.82
CA LEU A 80 -6.33 10.19 -2.32
C LEU A 80 -6.49 8.95 -3.19
N TYR A 81 -7.72 8.62 -3.56
CA TYR A 81 -8.02 7.51 -4.47
C TYR A 81 -7.29 7.69 -5.81
N ASP A 82 -7.41 8.87 -6.41
CA ASP A 82 -6.80 9.16 -7.70
C ASP A 82 -5.28 9.08 -7.66
N LEU A 83 -4.65 9.55 -6.58
CA LEU A 83 -3.21 9.47 -6.40
C LEU A 83 -2.73 8.01 -6.38
N VAL A 84 -3.41 7.15 -5.64
CA VAL A 84 -3.01 5.75 -5.52
C VAL A 84 -3.28 4.99 -6.81
N GLU A 85 -4.45 5.18 -7.41
CA GLU A 85 -4.80 4.49 -8.66
C GLU A 85 -3.88 4.89 -9.81
N GLY A 86 -3.46 6.16 -9.86
CA GLY A 86 -2.73 6.73 -10.99
C GLY A 86 -1.36 6.13 -11.24
N ASN A 87 -0.71 5.55 -10.25
CA ASN A 87 0.61 4.92 -10.39
C ASN A 87 1.70 5.87 -10.93
N ASP A 88 1.56 7.18 -10.69
CA ASP A 88 2.49 8.18 -11.20
C ASP A 88 3.57 8.58 -10.19
N HIS A 89 3.38 8.23 -8.92
CA HIS A 89 4.19 8.76 -7.82
C HIS A 89 4.50 7.69 -6.78
N SER A 90 5.58 7.90 -6.03
CA SER A 90 5.82 7.20 -4.77
C SER A 90 5.10 7.95 -3.66
N ILE A 91 4.32 7.23 -2.87
CA ILE A 91 3.40 7.82 -1.89
C ILE A 91 3.66 7.23 -0.52
N LEU A 92 3.73 8.09 0.49
CA LEU A 92 3.72 7.70 1.89
C LEU A 92 2.46 8.27 2.54
N LEU A 93 1.69 7.42 3.18
CA LEU A 93 0.46 7.80 3.87
C LEU A 93 0.66 7.61 5.38
N LEU A 94 0.64 8.71 6.12
CA LEU A 94 0.72 8.69 7.58
C LEU A 94 -0.70 8.64 8.13
N MET A 95 -1.02 7.56 8.84
CA MET A 95 -2.35 7.31 9.38
C MET A 95 -2.33 7.46 10.90
N GLY A 96 -3.15 8.40 11.41
CA GLY A 96 -3.26 8.63 12.84
C GLY A 96 -1.95 9.01 13.51
N GLU A 97 -1.00 9.56 12.78
CA GLU A 97 0.33 9.98 13.26
C GLU A 97 1.20 8.84 13.80
N ARG A 98 0.80 7.57 13.62
CA ARG A 98 1.47 6.42 14.24
C ARG A 98 1.87 5.33 13.26
N SER A 99 1.14 5.18 12.17
CA SER A 99 1.34 4.11 11.20
C SER A 99 1.57 4.69 9.82
N LEU A 100 2.40 4.01 9.03
CA LEU A 100 2.80 4.50 7.72
C LEU A 100 2.53 3.44 6.66
N LEU A 101 1.86 3.84 5.58
CA LEU A 101 1.65 2.97 4.42
C LEU A 101 2.48 3.50 3.25
N GLN A 102 3.35 2.66 2.72
CA GLN A 102 4.21 2.99 1.58
C GLN A 102 3.66 2.34 0.32
N ILE A 103 3.46 3.15 -0.71
CA ILE A 103 2.95 2.69 -2.01
C ILE A 103 3.86 3.26 -3.07
N ASP A 104 4.71 2.42 -3.66
CA ASP A 104 5.63 2.85 -4.69
C ASP A 104 5.07 2.58 -6.08
N ARG A 105 5.51 3.39 -7.04
CA ARG A 105 5.15 3.22 -8.43
C ARG A 105 5.64 1.86 -8.94
N ASP A 106 4.79 1.17 -9.71
CA ASP A 106 5.08 -0.11 -10.35
C ASP A 106 5.27 -1.30 -9.41
N ASP A 107 5.03 -1.14 -8.11
CA ASP A 107 5.08 -2.26 -7.18
C ASP A 107 3.76 -3.03 -7.15
N LEU A 108 3.86 -4.34 -6.97
CA LEU A 108 2.71 -5.24 -6.83
C LEU A 108 2.24 -5.37 -5.38
N TYR A 109 2.77 -4.55 -4.49
CA TYR A 109 2.48 -4.62 -3.05
C TYR A 109 2.55 -3.24 -2.41
N MET A 110 2.00 -3.15 -1.21
CA MET A 110 2.14 -1.99 -0.32
C MET A 110 2.77 -2.46 0.98
N THR A 111 3.50 -1.57 1.67
CA THR A 111 4.15 -1.90 2.93
C THR A 111 3.55 -1.06 4.06
N LEU A 112 3.08 -1.73 5.11
CA LEU A 112 2.45 -1.10 6.27
C LEU A 112 3.39 -1.18 7.47
N TYR A 113 3.83 -0.02 7.98
CA TYR A 113 4.75 0.09 9.10
C TYR A 113 4.04 0.46 10.38
N ASN A 114 4.46 -0.15 11.46
CA ASN A 114 4.05 0.19 12.83
C ASN A 114 2.54 0.14 13.06
N ALA A 115 1.87 -0.83 12.48
CA ALA A 115 0.43 -1.03 12.69
C ALA A 115 0.16 -1.63 14.06
N ASP A 116 -0.82 -1.06 14.78
CA ASP A 116 -1.34 -1.70 15.98
C ASP A 116 -2.30 -2.85 15.58
N THR A 117 -2.77 -3.59 16.57
CA THR A 117 -3.63 -4.76 16.33
C THR A 117 -4.92 -4.39 15.60
N TYR A 118 -5.55 -3.29 15.98
CA TYR A 118 -6.79 -2.85 15.34
C TYR A 118 -6.59 -2.52 13.87
N LEU A 119 -5.57 -1.72 13.55
CA LEU A 119 -5.28 -1.34 12.16
C LEU A 119 -4.92 -2.58 11.33
N LEU A 120 -4.11 -3.48 11.89
CA LEU A 120 -3.70 -4.69 11.19
C LEU A 120 -4.90 -5.57 10.82
N LEU A 121 -5.84 -5.77 11.75
CA LEU A 121 -7.05 -6.55 11.50
C LEU A 121 -7.94 -5.87 10.45
N LEU A 122 -8.09 -4.55 10.54
CA LEU A 122 -8.86 -3.78 9.57
C LEU A 122 -8.25 -3.89 8.17
N VAL A 123 -6.95 -3.69 8.04
CA VAL A 123 -6.26 -3.80 6.75
C VAL A 123 -6.36 -5.21 6.19
N ARG A 124 -6.25 -6.24 7.04
CA ARG A 124 -6.41 -7.63 6.60
C ARG A 124 -7.80 -7.87 6.01
N ASP A 125 -8.85 -7.40 6.67
CA ASP A 125 -10.22 -7.55 6.17
C ASP A 125 -10.41 -6.80 4.85
N LEU A 126 -9.91 -5.58 4.76
CA LEU A 126 -10.00 -4.78 3.53
C LEU A 126 -9.22 -5.43 2.37
N ALA A 127 -8.03 -5.92 2.64
CA ALA A 127 -7.21 -6.62 1.65
C ALA A 127 -7.92 -7.87 1.13
N MET A 128 -8.48 -8.67 2.01
CA MET A 128 -9.20 -9.88 1.63
C MET A 128 -10.40 -9.56 0.76
N SER A 129 -11.11 -8.47 1.03
CA SER A 129 -12.26 -8.07 0.21
C SER A 129 -11.86 -7.67 -1.21
N GLU A 130 -10.59 -7.35 -1.43
CA GLU A 130 -10.04 -6.97 -2.75
C GLU A 130 -9.24 -8.12 -3.40
N GLY A 131 -9.25 -9.30 -2.81
CA GLY A 131 -8.47 -10.43 -3.33
C GLY A 131 -6.98 -10.34 -3.03
N LEU A 132 -6.60 -9.54 -2.03
CA LEU A 132 -5.22 -9.35 -1.61
C LEU A 132 -4.97 -10.01 -0.26
N PHE A 133 -3.70 -10.09 0.13
CA PHE A 133 -3.28 -10.77 1.36
C PHE A 133 -2.35 -9.87 2.16
N VAL A 134 -2.34 -10.07 3.49
CA VAL A 134 -1.40 -9.41 4.39
C VAL A 134 -0.42 -10.47 4.92
N ARG A 135 0.86 -10.25 4.73
CA ARG A 135 1.90 -11.18 5.16
C ARG A 135 3.07 -10.49 5.88
#